data_ce20999ee527d39539b3d2036a1fd77f
#
_entry.id   ce20999ee527d39539b3d2036a1fd77f
#
_cell.length_a   1.000
_cell.length_b   1.000
_cell.length_c   1.000
_cell.angle_alpha   90.00
_cell.angle_beta   90.00
_cell.angle_gamma   90.00
#
_symmetry.space_group_name_H-M   'P 1'
#
loop_
_entity.id
_entity.type
_entity.pdbx_description
1 polymer ?
#
loop_
_entity_poly.entity_id
_entity_poly.type
_entity_poly.pdbx_seq_one_letter_code
_entity_poly.pdbx_strand_id
1 'polypeptide(L)'
;MSDRMEGQVALVTGGGRGIGERVARELADAGMRVAVSGRTAEQVEAVAKSIGGLALVGDVSDQATVEQWVERVEAEVGPVDFLAANAGRAPSSGGHSWEQPVDDWWSTFEVNVLGVHLSCRAVIPRMLERNAGRIVITGSGASYLPGSASNAYGASKAAVGRYGETLANELEGKIPVFVISPGLVKTDMTSSFGDDMSWTPPELAPALVRVLASGRADSLAGRYIHAEHDDIEDLIGRSDEIREADLNAIRLQR
;
A
#
# COMPACT_ATOMS: atom_id res chain seq x y z
N MET A 1 -4.54 -23.87 -1.21
CA MET A 1 -5.75 -23.40 -0.50
C MET A 1 -6.33 -22.24 -1.30
N SER A 2 -7.65 -22.04 -1.29
CA SER A 2 -8.27 -20.95 -2.04
C SER A 2 -8.03 -19.63 -1.32
N ASP A 3 -7.42 -18.63 -1.99
CA ASP A 3 -7.25 -17.25 -1.47
C ASP A 3 -8.56 -16.45 -1.57
N ARG A 4 -9.72 -17.11 -1.35
CA ARG A 4 -11.01 -16.45 -1.31
C ARG A 4 -11.27 -15.91 0.09
N MET A 5 -11.75 -14.67 0.13
CA MET A 5 -11.95 -13.90 1.36
C MET A 5 -13.38 -13.38 1.43
N GLU A 6 -14.35 -14.32 1.27
CA GLU A 6 -15.77 -14.01 1.18
C GLU A 6 -16.25 -13.17 2.36
N GLY A 7 -16.81 -12.01 2.05
CA GLY A 7 -17.43 -11.11 3.01
C GLY A 7 -16.48 -10.29 3.88
N GLN A 8 -15.17 -10.52 3.84
CA GLN A 8 -14.18 -9.65 4.49
C GLN A 8 -14.19 -8.26 3.83
N VAL A 9 -13.82 -7.24 4.59
CA VAL A 9 -13.86 -5.85 4.14
C VAL A 9 -12.45 -5.31 3.92
N ALA A 10 -12.21 -4.75 2.72
CA ALA A 10 -10.97 -4.06 2.38
C ALA A 10 -11.18 -2.55 2.20
N LEU A 11 -10.26 -1.76 2.74
CA LEU A 11 -10.09 -0.33 2.43
C LEU A 11 -8.82 -0.15 1.58
N VAL A 12 -8.98 0.38 0.37
CA VAL A 12 -7.87 0.66 -0.55
C VAL A 12 -7.74 2.16 -0.74
N THR A 13 -6.68 2.78 -0.19
CA THR A 13 -6.43 4.21 -0.42
C THR A 13 -5.75 4.42 -1.77
N GLY A 14 -6.13 5.51 -2.47
CA GLY A 14 -5.67 5.74 -3.84
C GLY A 14 -6.21 4.71 -4.84
N GLY A 15 -7.41 4.18 -4.58
CA GLY A 15 -8.04 3.10 -5.35
C GLY A 15 -8.74 3.54 -6.63
N GLY A 16 -8.75 4.84 -6.97
CA GLY A 16 -9.46 5.35 -8.15
C GLY A 16 -8.74 5.15 -9.49
N ARG A 17 -7.46 4.76 -9.50
CA ARG A 17 -6.67 4.50 -10.71
C ARG A 17 -5.41 3.69 -10.44
N GLY A 18 -4.73 3.27 -11.51
CA GLY A 18 -3.40 2.67 -11.48
C GLY A 18 -3.32 1.38 -10.65
N ILE A 19 -2.30 1.28 -9.80
CA ILE A 19 -2.08 0.09 -8.96
C ILE A 19 -3.22 -0.10 -7.96
N GLY A 20 -3.68 0.98 -7.31
CA GLY A 20 -4.75 0.90 -6.32
C GLY A 20 -6.07 0.41 -6.90
N GLU A 21 -6.45 0.85 -8.10
CA GLU A 21 -7.62 0.32 -8.82
C GLU A 21 -7.49 -1.19 -9.08
N ARG A 22 -6.32 -1.64 -9.55
CA ARG A 22 -6.08 -3.06 -9.83
C ARG A 22 -6.13 -3.90 -8.57
N VAL A 23 -5.55 -3.41 -7.47
CA VAL A 23 -5.64 -4.04 -6.14
C VAL A 23 -7.10 -4.13 -5.69
N ALA A 24 -7.88 -3.06 -5.83
CA ALA A 24 -9.29 -3.06 -5.45
C ALA A 24 -10.10 -4.11 -6.23
N ARG A 25 -9.87 -4.23 -7.54
CA ARG A 25 -10.51 -5.23 -8.40
C ARG A 25 -10.11 -6.66 -7.99
N GLU A 26 -8.82 -6.91 -7.79
CA GLU A 26 -8.31 -8.22 -7.38
C GLU A 26 -8.90 -8.69 -6.04
N LEU A 27 -9.01 -7.78 -5.06
CA LEU A 27 -9.62 -8.09 -3.77
C LEU A 27 -11.14 -8.33 -3.90
N ALA A 28 -11.84 -7.59 -4.75
CA ALA A 28 -13.26 -7.83 -5.04
C ALA A 28 -13.46 -9.19 -5.74
N ASP A 29 -12.62 -9.55 -6.70
CA ASP A 29 -12.65 -10.86 -7.39
C ASP A 29 -12.34 -12.02 -6.42
N ALA A 30 -11.57 -11.73 -5.36
CA ALA A 30 -11.32 -12.67 -4.26
C ALA A 30 -12.50 -12.80 -3.26
N GLY A 31 -13.59 -12.05 -3.45
CA GLY A 31 -14.81 -12.11 -2.63
C GLY A 31 -14.86 -11.07 -1.51
N MET A 32 -13.90 -10.13 -1.42
CA MET A 32 -13.96 -9.06 -0.43
C MET A 32 -15.00 -7.99 -0.81
N ARG A 33 -15.58 -7.35 0.18
CA ARG A 33 -16.31 -6.09 0.03
C ARG A 33 -15.31 -4.95 0.12
N VAL A 34 -15.19 -4.15 -0.95
CA VAL A 34 -14.09 -3.18 -1.09
C VAL A 34 -14.61 -1.75 -1.02
N ALA A 35 -13.98 -0.94 -0.16
CA ALA A 35 -14.07 0.51 -0.20
C ALA A 35 -12.82 1.09 -0.86
N VAL A 36 -12.98 2.04 -1.77
CA VAL A 36 -11.89 2.71 -2.46
C VAL A 36 -11.89 4.20 -2.17
N SER A 37 -10.73 4.79 -1.89
CA SER A 37 -10.62 6.22 -1.64
C SER A 37 -9.70 6.95 -2.62
N GLY A 38 -9.92 8.25 -2.77
CA GLY A 38 -9.11 9.14 -3.58
C GLY A 38 -9.71 10.51 -3.77
N ARG A 39 -8.95 11.44 -4.34
CA ARG A 39 -9.34 12.85 -4.47
C ARG A 39 -10.30 13.13 -5.64
N THR A 40 -10.21 12.34 -6.69
CA THR A 40 -11.01 12.56 -7.92
C THR A 40 -12.27 11.74 -7.83
N ALA A 41 -13.40 12.38 -7.54
CA ALA A 41 -14.69 11.74 -7.34
C ALA A 41 -15.05 10.80 -8.51
N GLU A 42 -14.95 11.29 -9.74
CA GLU A 42 -15.27 10.53 -10.95
C GLU A 42 -14.51 9.20 -11.06
N GLN A 43 -13.21 9.21 -10.74
CA GLN A 43 -12.38 7.99 -10.78
C GLN A 43 -12.76 7.01 -9.67
N VAL A 44 -12.91 7.51 -8.44
CA VAL A 44 -13.25 6.68 -7.27
C VAL A 44 -14.63 6.05 -7.42
N GLU A 45 -15.62 6.84 -7.85
CA GLU A 45 -17.01 6.38 -8.08
C GLU A 45 -17.08 5.36 -9.23
N ALA A 46 -16.35 5.58 -10.31
CA ALA A 46 -16.29 4.64 -11.44
C ALA A 46 -15.74 3.28 -11.01
N VAL A 47 -14.64 3.27 -10.24
CA VAL A 47 -14.05 2.02 -9.73
C VAL A 47 -15.01 1.36 -8.74
N ALA A 48 -15.51 2.07 -7.74
CA ALA A 48 -16.44 1.54 -6.74
C ALA A 48 -17.66 0.92 -7.41
N LYS A 49 -18.29 1.63 -8.36
CA LYS A 49 -19.43 1.12 -9.12
C LYS A 49 -19.09 -0.18 -9.87
N SER A 50 -17.93 -0.28 -10.48
CA SER A 50 -17.54 -1.45 -11.29
C SER A 50 -17.30 -2.72 -10.47
N ILE A 51 -16.96 -2.57 -9.17
CA ILE A 51 -16.72 -3.70 -8.24
C ILE A 51 -17.85 -3.87 -7.21
N GLY A 52 -18.94 -3.10 -7.32
CA GLY A 52 -20.01 -3.11 -6.32
C GLY A 52 -19.57 -2.64 -4.93
N GLY A 53 -18.55 -1.77 -4.87
CA GLY A 53 -17.90 -1.28 -3.64
C GLY A 53 -18.37 0.10 -3.20
N LEU A 54 -17.74 0.62 -2.14
CA LEU A 54 -18.00 1.95 -1.56
C LEU A 54 -16.97 2.98 -2.06
N ALA A 55 -17.46 4.14 -2.52
CA ALA A 55 -16.64 5.28 -2.91
C ALA A 55 -16.42 6.25 -1.74
N LEU A 56 -15.16 6.64 -1.51
CA LEU A 56 -14.74 7.55 -0.45
C LEU A 56 -13.90 8.68 -1.06
N VAL A 57 -14.54 9.81 -1.31
CA VAL A 57 -13.87 10.96 -1.93
C VAL A 57 -13.25 11.86 -0.87
N GLY A 58 -11.97 12.26 -1.07
CA GLY A 58 -11.27 13.17 -0.18
C GLY A 58 -9.75 13.04 -0.25
N ASP A 59 -9.03 13.74 0.62
CA ASP A 59 -7.57 13.71 0.70
C ASP A 59 -7.10 12.82 1.85
N VAL A 60 -6.20 11.90 1.54
CA VAL A 60 -5.61 10.95 2.50
C VAL A 60 -4.70 11.64 3.52
N SER A 61 -4.23 12.85 3.24
CA SER A 61 -3.42 13.66 4.16
C SER A 61 -4.25 14.47 5.17
N ASP A 62 -5.58 14.46 5.05
CA ASP A 62 -6.49 15.10 6.01
C ASP A 62 -7.01 14.06 7.03
N GLN A 63 -6.68 14.29 8.31
CA GLN A 63 -7.03 13.36 9.38
C GLN A 63 -8.54 13.16 9.52
N ALA A 64 -9.32 14.22 9.49
CA ALA A 64 -10.76 14.14 9.70
C ALA A 64 -11.43 13.37 8.55
N THR A 65 -10.95 13.57 7.33
CA THR A 65 -11.39 12.83 6.14
C THR A 65 -11.13 11.35 6.28
N VAL A 66 -9.92 10.95 6.71
CA VAL A 66 -9.57 9.52 6.86
C VAL A 66 -10.37 8.87 7.98
N GLU A 67 -10.56 9.55 9.11
CA GLU A 67 -11.40 9.05 10.21
C GLU A 67 -12.85 8.85 9.76
N GLN A 68 -13.44 9.80 9.04
CA GLN A 68 -14.79 9.67 8.45
C GLN A 68 -14.87 8.52 7.43
N TRP A 69 -13.84 8.27 6.64
CA TRP A 69 -13.84 7.13 5.74
C TRP A 69 -13.96 5.81 6.48
N VAL A 70 -13.16 5.61 7.53
CA VAL A 70 -13.20 4.37 8.30
C VAL A 70 -14.55 4.21 9.00
N GLU A 71 -15.11 5.27 9.58
CA GLU A 71 -16.45 5.25 10.19
C GLU A 71 -17.53 4.85 9.17
N ARG A 72 -17.49 5.43 7.97
CA ARG A 72 -18.43 5.11 6.89
C ARG A 72 -18.28 3.65 6.41
N VAL A 73 -17.04 3.17 6.23
CA VAL A 73 -16.81 1.77 5.85
C VAL A 73 -17.40 0.83 6.89
N GLU A 74 -17.15 1.06 8.17
CA GLU A 74 -17.65 0.19 9.23
C GLU A 74 -19.18 0.24 9.34
N ALA A 75 -19.80 1.39 9.11
CA ALA A 75 -21.26 1.55 9.14
C ALA A 75 -21.98 0.98 7.92
N GLU A 76 -21.42 1.16 6.71
CA GLU A 76 -22.10 0.84 5.45
C GLU A 76 -21.68 -0.53 4.88
N VAL A 77 -20.45 -0.97 5.16
CA VAL A 77 -19.86 -2.20 4.59
C VAL A 77 -19.57 -3.24 5.67
N GLY A 78 -18.92 -2.83 6.75
CA GLY A 78 -18.55 -3.69 7.88
C GLY A 78 -17.14 -3.38 8.38
N PRO A 79 -16.68 -4.09 9.43
CA PRO A 79 -15.37 -3.87 10.04
C PRO A 79 -14.24 -4.06 9.02
N VAL A 80 -13.26 -3.13 9.01
CA VAL A 80 -12.14 -3.19 8.07
C VAL A 80 -11.20 -4.34 8.45
N ASP A 81 -11.18 -5.41 7.64
CA ASP A 81 -10.30 -6.57 7.83
C ASP A 81 -8.96 -6.41 7.12
N PHE A 82 -8.91 -5.58 6.09
CA PHE A 82 -7.70 -5.35 5.30
C PHE A 82 -7.54 -3.89 4.90
N LEU A 83 -6.36 -3.31 5.18
CA LEU A 83 -5.98 -1.99 4.69
C LEU A 83 -4.88 -2.12 3.62
N ALA A 84 -5.15 -1.64 2.41
CA ALA A 84 -4.13 -1.33 1.43
C ALA A 84 -3.83 0.17 1.46
N ALA A 85 -2.80 0.58 2.22
CA ALA A 85 -2.30 1.95 2.26
C ALA A 85 -1.46 2.23 1.01
N ASN A 86 -2.16 2.48 -0.12
CA ASN A 86 -1.56 2.56 -1.44
C ASN A 86 -1.48 4.00 -1.98
N ALA A 87 -2.26 4.94 -1.46
CA ALA A 87 -2.24 6.32 -1.94
C ALA A 87 -0.80 6.86 -1.99
N GLY A 88 -0.45 7.49 -3.10
CA GLY A 88 0.88 8.04 -3.29
C GLY A 88 0.94 9.04 -4.43
N ARG A 89 1.96 9.89 -4.39
CA ARG A 89 2.32 10.83 -5.45
C ARG A 89 3.83 10.95 -5.61
N ALA A 90 4.27 11.37 -6.78
CA ALA A 90 5.58 11.94 -7.02
C ALA A 90 5.46 13.46 -7.17
N PRO A 91 6.52 14.25 -6.98
CA PRO A 91 6.51 15.67 -7.30
C PRO A 91 6.10 15.91 -8.74
N SER A 92 5.36 16.97 -8.99
CA SER A 92 4.96 17.39 -10.34
C SER A 92 6.05 18.18 -11.05
N SER A 93 6.94 18.83 -10.28
CA SER A 93 8.09 19.56 -10.79
C SER A 93 9.30 18.64 -10.96
N GLY A 94 9.92 18.69 -12.15
CA GLY A 94 11.24 18.11 -12.38
C GLY A 94 12.37 19.01 -11.88
N GLY A 95 13.62 18.64 -12.19
CA GLY A 95 14.80 19.45 -11.89
C GLY A 95 15.55 19.00 -10.63
N HIS A 96 16.54 19.79 -10.23
CA HIS A 96 17.35 19.49 -9.06
C HIS A 96 16.59 19.73 -7.76
N SER A 97 16.92 18.97 -6.71
CA SER A 97 16.23 19.05 -5.41
C SER A 97 16.22 20.47 -4.79
N TRP A 98 17.25 21.25 -5.02
CA TRP A 98 17.34 22.63 -4.51
C TRP A 98 16.56 23.66 -5.34
N GLU A 99 15.99 23.26 -6.48
CA GLU A 99 15.15 24.07 -7.37
C GLU A 99 13.67 23.74 -7.22
N GLN A 100 13.35 22.60 -6.61
CA GLN A 100 11.96 22.18 -6.43
C GLN A 100 11.22 23.09 -5.47
N PRO A 101 9.97 23.49 -5.78
CA PRO A 101 9.13 24.22 -4.84
C PRO A 101 8.93 23.43 -3.55
N VAL A 102 9.10 24.09 -2.41
CA VAL A 102 8.99 23.46 -1.09
C VAL A 102 7.62 22.79 -0.89
N ASP A 103 6.55 23.42 -1.34
CA ASP A 103 5.19 22.88 -1.21
C ASP A 103 5.00 21.60 -2.04
N ASP A 104 5.59 21.52 -3.24
CA ASP A 104 5.51 20.30 -4.06
C ASP A 104 6.35 19.15 -3.45
N TRP A 105 7.50 19.49 -2.90
CA TRP A 105 8.34 18.55 -2.16
C TRP A 105 7.61 18.04 -0.92
N TRP A 106 7.06 18.94 -0.09
CA TRP A 106 6.40 18.62 1.17
C TRP A 106 5.09 17.83 0.96
N SER A 107 4.28 18.23 0.00
CA SER A 107 3.04 17.52 -0.31
C SER A 107 3.25 16.07 -0.76
N THR A 108 4.47 15.73 -1.20
CA THR A 108 4.83 14.32 -1.46
C THR A 108 4.93 13.54 -0.14
N PHE A 109 5.48 14.13 0.91
CA PHE A 109 5.51 13.53 2.25
C PHE A 109 4.11 13.48 2.89
N GLU A 110 3.30 14.51 2.73
CA GLU A 110 1.94 14.53 3.26
C GLU A 110 1.12 13.37 2.70
N VAL A 111 1.16 13.14 1.40
CA VAL A 111 0.43 12.01 0.82
C VAL A 111 1.10 10.67 1.14
N ASN A 112 2.42 10.55 0.91
CA ASN A 112 3.10 9.25 0.96
C ASN A 112 3.38 8.76 2.39
N VAL A 113 3.59 9.66 3.34
CA VAL A 113 3.98 9.31 4.72
C VAL A 113 2.83 9.59 5.69
N LEU A 114 2.35 10.84 5.76
CA LEU A 114 1.27 11.19 6.67
C LEU A 114 -0.02 10.44 6.30
N GLY A 115 -0.37 10.34 5.01
CA GLY A 115 -1.55 9.59 4.57
C GLY A 115 -1.50 8.10 4.94
N VAL A 116 -0.33 7.45 4.86
CA VAL A 116 -0.14 6.08 5.34
C VAL A 116 -0.34 6.01 6.86
N HIS A 117 0.29 6.92 7.62
CA HIS A 117 0.15 6.98 9.07
C HIS A 117 -1.31 7.18 9.50
N LEU A 118 -2.01 8.15 8.91
CA LEU A 118 -3.41 8.43 9.24
C LEU A 118 -4.32 7.23 8.94
N SER A 119 -4.10 6.56 7.80
CA SER A 119 -4.86 5.36 7.43
C SER A 119 -4.64 4.23 8.44
N CYS A 120 -3.39 3.94 8.80
CA CYS A 120 -3.05 2.95 9.81
C CYS A 120 -3.63 3.31 11.18
N ARG A 121 -3.46 4.56 11.63
CA ARG A 121 -3.96 5.08 12.90
C ARG A 121 -5.49 4.95 13.02
N ALA A 122 -6.22 5.13 11.95
CA ALA A 122 -7.68 5.04 11.97
C ALA A 122 -8.20 3.59 12.08
N VAL A 123 -7.52 2.60 11.48
CA VAL A 123 -7.99 1.20 11.47
C VAL A 123 -7.43 0.36 12.62
N ILE A 124 -6.18 0.59 13.05
CA ILE A 124 -5.47 -0.27 14.01
C ILE A 124 -6.21 -0.45 15.34
N PRO A 125 -6.72 0.59 16.01
CA PRO A 125 -7.44 0.40 17.28
C PRO A 125 -8.61 -0.58 17.14
N ARG A 126 -9.38 -0.44 16.07
CA ARG A 126 -10.53 -1.29 15.74
C ARG A 126 -10.13 -2.73 15.39
N MET A 127 -9.01 -2.89 14.68
CA MET A 127 -8.45 -4.21 14.38
C MET A 127 -7.94 -4.90 15.66
N LEU A 128 -7.28 -4.16 16.56
CA LEU A 128 -6.79 -4.71 17.84
C LEU A 128 -7.92 -5.15 18.75
N GLU A 129 -9.03 -4.39 18.83
CA GLU A 129 -10.21 -4.76 19.61
C GLU A 129 -10.80 -6.12 19.16
N ARG A 130 -10.74 -6.40 17.87
CA ARG A 130 -11.22 -7.67 17.27
C ARG A 130 -10.14 -8.75 17.19
N ASN A 131 -8.88 -8.41 17.50
CA ASN A 131 -7.70 -9.26 17.27
C ASN A 131 -7.70 -9.83 15.82
N ALA A 132 -8.06 -9.00 14.84
CA ALA A 132 -8.19 -9.38 13.44
C ALA A 132 -7.93 -8.17 12.53
N GLY A 133 -7.18 -8.39 11.46
CA GLY A 133 -6.87 -7.42 10.43
C GLY A 133 -5.48 -7.64 9.84
N ARG A 134 -5.23 -7.03 8.69
CA ARG A 134 -3.91 -7.00 8.02
C ARG A 134 -3.71 -5.68 7.31
N ILE A 135 -2.45 -5.26 7.20
CA ILE A 135 -2.09 -3.98 6.58
C ILE A 135 -1.00 -4.22 5.54
N VAL A 136 -1.22 -3.73 4.33
CA VAL A 136 -0.20 -3.62 3.29
C VAL A 136 0.08 -2.16 2.99
N ILE A 137 1.36 -1.78 3.04
CA ILE A 137 1.85 -0.44 2.72
C ILE A 137 2.57 -0.49 1.38
N THR A 138 2.17 0.36 0.44
CA THR A 138 2.84 0.47 -0.85
C THR A 138 4.13 1.28 -0.74
N GLY A 139 5.25 0.60 -0.67
CA GLY A 139 6.60 1.12 -0.78
C GLY A 139 7.01 1.41 -2.22
N SER A 140 8.30 1.27 -2.52
CA SER A 140 8.89 1.37 -3.86
C SER A 140 10.35 0.93 -3.84
N GLY A 141 10.88 0.40 -4.93
CA GLY A 141 12.32 0.21 -5.12
C GLY A 141 13.14 1.48 -4.92
N ALA A 142 12.54 2.65 -5.13
CA ALA A 142 13.16 3.96 -4.85
C ALA A 142 13.59 4.16 -3.39
N SER A 143 13.12 3.32 -2.46
CA SER A 143 13.52 3.37 -1.04
C SER A 143 14.93 2.84 -0.79
N TYR A 144 15.48 2.01 -1.68
CA TYR A 144 16.78 1.35 -1.49
C TYR A 144 17.65 1.30 -2.75
N LEU A 145 17.08 1.51 -3.94
CA LEU A 145 17.85 1.55 -5.17
C LEU A 145 18.56 2.90 -5.31
N PRO A 146 19.85 2.91 -5.71
CA PRO A 146 20.60 4.14 -5.85
C PRO A 146 20.09 5.02 -7.00
N GLY A 147 19.93 6.31 -6.74
CA GLY A 147 19.80 7.36 -7.76
C GLY A 147 18.60 7.34 -8.69
N SER A 148 17.55 6.61 -8.37
CA SER A 148 16.49 6.27 -9.34
C SER A 148 15.27 7.18 -9.35
N ALA A 149 15.07 8.01 -8.33
CA ALA A 149 13.83 8.79 -8.19
C ALA A 149 14.11 10.21 -7.71
N SER A 150 13.10 11.07 -7.78
CA SER A 150 13.18 12.37 -7.17
C SER A 150 13.46 12.26 -5.67
N ASN A 151 14.19 13.22 -5.13
CA ASN A 151 14.58 13.26 -3.72
C ASN A 151 13.36 13.10 -2.78
N ALA A 152 12.29 13.87 -2.99
CA ALA A 152 11.08 13.79 -2.17
C ALA A 152 10.43 12.40 -2.23
N TYR A 153 10.31 11.82 -3.43
CA TYR A 153 9.69 10.51 -3.60
C TYR A 153 10.53 9.40 -2.95
N GLY A 154 11.83 9.32 -3.27
CA GLY A 154 12.72 8.31 -2.71
C GLY A 154 12.78 8.38 -1.18
N ALA A 155 12.97 9.59 -0.61
CA ALA A 155 12.98 9.79 0.82
C ALA A 155 11.65 9.42 1.49
N SER A 156 10.50 9.80 0.90
CA SER A 156 9.18 9.42 1.42
C SER A 156 8.95 7.91 1.40
N LYS A 157 9.42 7.22 0.35
CA LYS A 157 9.28 5.75 0.24
C LYS A 157 10.25 5.00 1.17
N ALA A 158 11.43 5.56 1.47
CA ALA A 158 12.31 5.06 2.52
C ALA A 158 11.66 5.21 3.91
N ALA A 159 11.01 6.36 4.17
CA ALA A 159 10.31 6.61 5.41
C ALA A 159 9.18 5.59 5.64
N VAL A 160 8.32 5.30 4.64
CA VAL A 160 7.24 4.32 4.82
C VAL A 160 7.75 2.88 4.87
N GLY A 161 8.88 2.56 4.24
CA GLY A 161 9.55 1.27 4.41
C GLY A 161 9.92 1.03 5.88
N ARG A 162 10.58 2.02 6.49
CA ARG A 162 10.94 1.94 7.91
C ARG A 162 9.73 2.01 8.84
N TYR A 163 8.75 2.85 8.51
CA TYR A 163 7.49 2.94 9.24
C TYR A 163 6.78 1.59 9.33
N GLY A 164 6.62 0.88 8.21
CA GLY A 164 5.94 -0.41 8.18
C GLY A 164 6.63 -1.49 9.01
N GLU A 165 7.97 -1.57 8.94
CA GLU A 165 8.77 -2.48 9.78
C GLU A 165 8.59 -2.16 11.28
N THR A 166 8.69 -0.88 11.66
CA THR A 166 8.55 -0.46 13.05
C THR A 166 7.14 -0.74 13.56
N LEU A 167 6.12 -0.43 12.76
CA LEU A 167 4.72 -0.69 13.10
C LEU A 167 4.43 -2.20 13.30
N ALA A 168 5.00 -3.06 12.46
CA ALA A 168 4.89 -4.51 12.63
C ALA A 168 5.44 -4.97 13.98
N ASN A 169 6.58 -4.41 14.40
CA ASN A 169 7.18 -4.71 15.71
C ASN A 169 6.32 -4.20 16.87
N GLU A 170 5.75 -2.99 16.76
CA GLU A 170 4.85 -2.42 17.78
C GLU A 170 3.57 -3.25 17.96
N LEU A 171 3.09 -3.87 16.90
CA LEU A 171 1.87 -4.69 16.91
C LEU A 171 2.11 -6.14 17.37
N GLU A 172 3.36 -6.54 17.58
CA GLU A 172 3.75 -7.83 18.17
C GLU A 172 3.08 -9.05 17.49
N GLY A 173 2.89 -8.97 16.18
CA GLY A 173 2.24 -10.04 15.41
C GLY A 173 0.72 -10.12 15.53
N LYS A 174 0.06 -9.26 16.33
CA LYS A 174 -1.41 -9.23 16.46
C LYS A 174 -2.08 -8.80 15.15
N ILE A 175 -1.51 -7.81 14.48
CA ILE A 175 -1.95 -7.34 13.17
C ILE A 175 -0.74 -7.37 12.23
N PRO A 176 -0.68 -8.32 11.28
CA PRO A 176 0.39 -8.38 10.31
C PRO A 176 0.46 -7.12 9.44
N VAL A 177 1.67 -6.55 9.32
CA VAL A 177 1.96 -5.40 8.48
C VAL A 177 3.05 -5.77 7.48
N PHE A 178 2.82 -5.46 6.22
CA PHE A 178 3.76 -5.72 5.13
C PHE A 178 4.08 -4.43 4.38
N VAL A 179 5.30 -4.32 3.86
CA VAL A 179 5.66 -3.29 2.90
C VAL A 179 5.93 -3.96 1.57
N ILE A 180 5.31 -3.47 0.50
CA ILE A 180 5.54 -4.05 -0.83
C ILE A 180 6.16 -3.04 -1.79
N SER A 181 6.99 -3.51 -2.72
CA SER A 181 7.34 -2.79 -3.94
C SER A 181 6.54 -3.35 -5.11
N PRO A 182 5.69 -2.55 -5.77
CA PRO A 182 4.94 -3.00 -6.94
C PRO A 182 5.79 -3.28 -8.18
N GLY A 183 7.07 -2.84 -8.18
CA GLY A 183 7.88 -2.73 -9.37
C GLY A 183 7.61 -1.44 -10.17
N LEU A 184 8.21 -1.32 -11.34
CA LEU A 184 7.99 -0.20 -12.26
C LEU A 184 6.78 -0.48 -13.15
N VAL A 185 5.59 -0.15 -12.67
CA VAL A 185 4.33 -0.37 -13.38
C VAL A 185 3.96 0.84 -14.22
N LYS A 186 3.48 0.62 -15.45
CA LYS A 186 3.00 1.68 -16.34
C LYS A 186 1.67 2.25 -15.83
N THR A 187 1.70 3.51 -15.37
CA THR A 187 0.58 4.26 -14.78
C THR A 187 0.70 5.73 -15.16
N ASP A 188 -0.28 6.55 -14.81
CA ASP A 188 -0.18 8.01 -15.00
C ASP A 188 1.04 8.62 -14.29
N MET A 189 1.42 8.08 -13.13
CA MET A 189 2.59 8.56 -12.36
C MET A 189 3.90 8.32 -13.10
N THR A 190 3.98 7.28 -13.91
CA THR A 190 5.17 6.86 -14.67
C THR A 190 5.07 7.18 -16.16
N SER A 191 4.05 7.94 -16.58
CA SER A 191 3.76 8.24 -17.99
C SER A 191 4.87 9.02 -18.70
N SER A 192 5.71 9.74 -17.94
CA SER A 192 6.88 10.47 -18.47
C SER A 192 8.10 9.58 -18.75
N PHE A 193 8.07 8.30 -18.32
CA PHE A 193 9.17 7.38 -18.56
C PHE A 193 9.06 6.80 -19.99
N GLY A 194 10.20 6.55 -20.62
CA GLY A 194 10.26 6.00 -21.99
C GLY A 194 9.70 4.59 -22.08
N ASP A 195 9.31 4.18 -23.28
CA ASP A 195 8.81 2.82 -23.54
C ASP A 195 9.92 1.75 -23.51
N ASP A 196 11.17 2.15 -23.50
CA ASP A 196 12.37 1.31 -23.38
C ASP A 196 12.67 0.84 -21.94
N MET A 197 11.86 1.28 -20.97
CA MET A 197 11.98 0.83 -19.59
C MET A 197 11.55 -0.63 -19.42
N SER A 198 12.20 -1.35 -18.50
CA SER A 198 11.74 -2.68 -18.08
C SER A 198 10.49 -2.54 -17.21
N TRP A 199 9.33 -2.66 -17.83
CA TRP A 199 8.05 -2.52 -17.16
C TRP A 199 7.65 -3.80 -16.43
N THR A 200 7.33 -3.67 -15.15
CA THR A 200 6.75 -4.76 -14.36
C THR A 200 5.31 -5.05 -14.83
N PRO A 201 4.95 -6.32 -15.05
CA PRO A 201 3.57 -6.70 -15.36
C PRO A 201 2.59 -6.19 -14.31
N PRO A 202 1.52 -5.48 -14.71
CA PRO A 202 0.65 -4.76 -13.80
C PRO A 202 -0.21 -5.66 -12.89
N GLU A 203 -0.29 -6.94 -13.16
CA GLU A 203 -1.02 -7.95 -12.37
C GLU A 203 -0.22 -8.48 -11.17
N LEU A 204 1.12 -8.33 -11.14
CA LEU A 204 1.96 -8.93 -10.10
C LEU A 204 1.70 -8.33 -8.72
N ALA A 205 1.60 -7.01 -8.61
CA ALA A 205 1.35 -6.37 -7.33
C ALA A 205 -0.07 -6.68 -6.78
N PRO A 206 -1.15 -6.65 -7.56
CA PRO A 206 -2.46 -7.13 -7.12
C PRO A 206 -2.46 -8.58 -6.66
N ALA A 207 -1.82 -9.49 -7.42
CA ALA A 207 -1.72 -10.90 -7.04
C ALA A 207 -0.98 -11.09 -5.71
N LEU A 208 0.14 -10.38 -5.50
CA LEU A 208 0.85 -10.38 -4.23
C LEU A 208 -0.06 -9.87 -3.09
N VAL A 209 -0.75 -8.74 -3.28
CA VAL A 209 -1.66 -8.18 -2.26
C VAL A 209 -2.76 -9.17 -1.88
N ARG A 210 -3.30 -9.91 -2.83
CA ARG A 210 -4.29 -10.98 -2.57
C ARG A 210 -3.73 -12.07 -1.65
N VAL A 211 -2.50 -12.55 -1.89
CA VAL A 211 -1.85 -13.53 -1.00
C VAL A 211 -1.66 -12.97 0.41
N LEU A 212 -1.18 -11.72 0.53
CA LEU A 212 -0.98 -11.05 1.82
C LEU A 212 -2.31 -10.84 2.57
N ALA A 213 -3.38 -10.47 1.87
CA ALA A 213 -4.71 -10.29 2.45
C ALA A 213 -5.31 -11.62 2.96
N SER A 214 -5.02 -12.76 2.30
CA SER A 214 -5.54 -14.07 2.67
C SER A 214 -5.00 -14.61 4.00
N GLY A 215 -3.94 -14.05 4.54
CA GLY A 215 -3.28 -14.48 5.76
C GLY A 215 -2.25 -15.59 5.59
N ARG A 216 -2.06 -16.11 4.39
CA ARG A 216 -1.07 -17.17 4.12
C ARG A 216 0.37 -16.75 4.41
N ALA A 217 0.63 -15.45 4.30
CA ALA A 217 1.97 -14.86 4.47
C ALA A 217 2.17 -14.16 5.82
N ASP A 218 1.33 -14.37 6.83
CA ASP A 218 1.41 -13.68 8.13
C ASP A 218 2.76 -13.86 8.82
N SER A 219 3.46 -14.98 8.57
CA SER A 219 4.82 -15.24 9.04
C SER A 219 5.88 -14.27 8.50
N LEU A 220 5.59 -13.54 7.41
CA LEU A 220 6.45 -12.53 6.80
C LEU A 220 6.13 -11.11 7.27
N ALA A 221 5.30 -10.92 8.31
CA ALA A 221 5.01 -9.60 8.85
C ALA A 221 6.30 -8.82 9.20
N GLY A 222 6.33 -7.53 8.86
CA GLY A 222 7.50 -6.67 9.01
C GLY A 222 8.51 -6.76 7.86
N ARG A 223 8.29 -7.61 6.85
CA ARG A 223 9.20 -7.76 5.73
C ARG A 223 8.81 -6.87 4.54
N TYR A 224 9.83 -6.55 3.74
CA TYR A 224 9.72 -5.81 2.49
C TYR A 224 9.69 -6.81 1.33
N ILE A 225 8.62 -6.83 0.55
CA ILE A 225 8.40 -7.84 -0.50
C ILE A 225 8.27 -7.14 -1.86
N HIS A 226 9.03 -7.58 -2.84
CA HIS A 226 8.97 -7.06 -4.20
C HIS A 226 8.08 -7.93 -5.09
N ALA A 227 7.06 -7.34 -5.72
CA ALA A 227 6.07 -8.10 -6.48
C ALA A 227 6.62 -8.85 -7.70
N GLU A 228 7.75 -8.39 -8.26
CA GLU A 228 8.36 -9.00 -9.46
C GLU A 228 9.57 -9.88 -9.14
N HIS A 229 10.33 -9.51 -8.10
CA HIS A 229 11.62 -10.15 -7.84
C HIS A 229 11.59 -11.21 -6.75
N ASP A 230 10.54 -11.19 -5.92
CA ASP A 230 10.34 -12.17 -4.87
C ASP A 230 9.27 -13.18 -5.29
N ASP A 231 9.56 -14.48 -5.11
CA ASP A 231 8.56 -15.53 -5.17
C ASP A 231 7.90 -15.67 -3.80
N ILE A 232 6.65 -15.26 -3.69
CA ILE A 232 5.92 -15.24 -2.41
C ILE A 232 5.76 -16.64 -1.81
N GLU A 233 5.65 -17.69 -2.61
CA GLU A 233 5.53 -19.05 -2.11
C GLU A 233 6.87 -19.54 -1.52
N ASP A 234 8.00 -19.21 -2.17
CA ASP A 234 9.33 -19.47 -1.62
C ASP A 234 9.53 -18.69 -0.29
N LEU A 235 9.18 -17.41 -0.25
CA LEU A 235 9.31 -16.62 0.97
C LEU A 235 8.47 -17.18 2.13
N ILE A 236 7.24 -17.61 1.88
CA ILE A 236 6.39 -18.26 2.89
C ILE A 236 7.06 -19.54 3.40
N GLY A 237 7.58 -20.36 2.49
CA GLY A 237 8.27 -21.62 2.84
C GLY A 237 9.54 -21.43 3.66
N ARG A 238 10.21 -20.27 3.51
CA ARG A 238 11.47 -19.92 4.18
C ARG A 238 11.30 -18.84 5.26
N SER A 239 10.10 -18.62 5.75
CA SER A 239 9.80 -17.49 6.65
C SER A 239 10.63 -17.49 7.95
N ASP A 240 10.98 -18.66 8.49
CA ASP A 240 11.84 -18.78 9.68
C ASP A 240 13.28 -18.37 9.37
N GLU A 241 13.87 -18.85 8.25
CA GLU A 241 15.18 -18.41 7.78
C GLU A 241 15.24 -16.91 7.53
N ILE A 242 14.20 -16.37 6.87
CA ILE A 242 14.10 -14.93 6.58
C ILE A 242 14.09 -14.11 7.88
N ARG A 243 13.41 -14.60 8.90
CA ARG A 243 13.33 -13.94 10.20
C ARG A 243 14.66 -14.02 10.95
N GLU A 244 15.28 -15.18 11.01
CA GLU A 244 16.55 -15.44 11.72
C GLU A 244 17.72 -14.69 11.08
N ALA A 245 17.79 -14.67 9.75
CA ALA A 245 18.85 -14.00 8.99
C ALA A 245 18.56 -12.52 8.67
N ASP A 246 17.42 -11.97 9.15
CA ASP A 246 16.96 -10.60 8.91
C ASP A 246 16.91 -10.23 7.42
N LEU A 247 16.49 -11.16 6.56
CA LEU A 247 16.33 -10.96 5.12
C LEU A 247 15.05 -10.16 4.81
N ASN A 248 14.91 -9.72 3.55
CA ASN A 248 13.79 -8.89 3.08
C ASN A 248 13.55 -7.67 3.99
N ALA A 249 14.64 -7.01 4.38
CA ALA A 249 14.66 -5.81 5.20
C ALA A 249 15.73 -4.84 4.68
N ILE A 250 15.47 -3.53 4.78
CA ILE A 250 16.44 -2.50 4.36
C ILE A 250 17.46 -2.32 5.48
N ARG A 251 18.72 -2.67 5.21
CA ARG A 251 19.81 -2.61 6.18
C ARG A 251 21.05 -1.93 5.61
N LEU A 252 21.80 -1.29 6.49
CA LEU A 252 23.13 -0.78 6.17
C LEU A 252 24.12 -1.95 6.12
N GLN A 253 24.78 -2.13 4.96
CA GLN A 253 25.88 -3.08 4.85
C GLN A 253 27.15 -2.48 5.50
N ARG A 254 27.82 -3.24 6.36
CA ARG A 254 29.07 -2.86 7.02
C ARG A 254 30.13 -3.93 6.80
#